data_aa2696dcf4b686cf60a9738ae9be0f46
#
_entry.id   aa2696dcf4b686cf60a9738ae9be0f46
#
_cell.length_a   1.000
_cell.length_b   1.000
_cell.length_c   1.000
_cell.angle_alpha   90.00
_cell.angle_beta   90.00
_cell.angle_gamma   90.00
#
_symmetry.space_group_name_H-M   'P 1'
#
loop_
_entity.id
_entity.type
_entity.pdbx_description
1 polymer ?
#
loop_
_entity_poly.entity_id
_entity_poly.type
_entity_poly.pdbx_seq_one_letter_code
_entity_poly.pdbx_strand_id
1 'polypeptide(L)'
;MLHLIFKKISQYIIVTAFGLFVFGFIFLTVQTQLEQRELTEEVVLQFDNILKESLAESNQKVIYISNFPVKTGYITSRYGMRKDPFTGKRRMHRGIDIAAKKGTSIYPVGEGKVVFSGRKAGFGNMVEIQHSSTVVSRYSHLKKSLVKLGQTVKTTDIIAQVGNTGRSTGPHLHLEIAFNGETANPRVYLSREVASNE
;
A
#
# COMPACT_ATOMS: atom_id res chain seq x y z
N MET A 1 28.33 -65.40 -57.99
CA MET A 1 27.77 -64.06 -58.34
C MET A 1 26.61 -63.61 -57.38
N LEU A 2 25.63 -64.42 -57.13
CA LEU A 2 24.51 -64.16 -56.24
C LEU A 2 24.91 -63.76 -54.82
N HIS A 3 25.83 -64.46 -54.21
CA HIS A 3 26.31 -64.22 -52.84
C HIS A 3 26.99 -62.85 -52.63
N LEU A 4 27.70 -62.33 -53.64
CA LEU A 4 28.30 -60.97 -53.60
C LEU A 4 27.24 -59.89 -53.68
N ILE A 5 26.17 -60.12 -54.44
CA ILE A 5 25.06 -59.17 -54.59
C ILE A 5 24.29 -59.06 -53.22
N PHE A 6 23.98 -60.19 -52.61
CA PHE A 6 23.33 -60.20 -51.28
C PHE A 6 24.18 -59.51 -50.20
N LYS A 7 25.49 -59.71 -50.20
CA LYS A 7 26.39 -59.07 -49.23
C LYS A 7 26.42 -57.53 -49.41
N LYS A 8 26.41 -57.06 -50.64
CA LYS A 8 26.33 -55.58 -50.93
C LYS A 8 24.98 -55.00 -50.54
N ILE A 9 23.88 -55.66 -50.84
CA ILE A 9 22.53 -55.21 -50.46
C ILE A 9 22.40 -55.16 -48.93
N SER A 10 22.85 -56.19 -48.20
CA SER A 10 22.85 -56.24 -46.73
C SER A 10 23.68 -55.07 -46.14
N GLN A 11 24.85 -54.80 -46.68
CA GLN A 11 25.65 -53.63 -46.20
C GLN A 11 24.96 -52.31 -46.47
N TYR A 12 24.29 -52.17 -47.61
CA TYR A 12 23.56 -50.92 -47.96
C TYR A 12 22.39 -50.70 -46.99
N ILE A 13 21.63 -51.74 -46.65
CA ILE A 13 20.51 -51.67 -45.68
C ILE A 13 21.01 -51.30 -44.28
N ILE A 14 22.15 -51.88 -43.85
CA ILE A 14 22.74 -51.58 -42.54
C ILE A 14 23.18 -50.11 -42.47
N VAL A 15 23.85 -49.61 -43.51
CA VAL A 15 24.32 -48.19 -43.53
C VAL A 15 23.16 -47.20 -43.56
N THR A 16 22.12 -47.49 -44.38
CA THR A 16 20.94 -46.63 -44.40
C THR A 16 20.13 -46.66 -43.09
N ALA A 17 19.96 -47.82 -42.47
CA ALA A 17 19.30 -47.92 -41.19
C ALA A 17 20.08 -47.22 -40.06
N PHE A 18 21.41 -47.32 -40.07
CA PHE A 18 22.27 -46.59 -39.11
C PHE A 18 22.21 -45.08 -39.37
N GLY A 19 22.22 -44.63 -40.62
CA GLY A 19 22.05 -43.22 -40.95
C GLY A 19 20.73 -42.63 -40.48
N LEU A 20 19.62 -43.35 -40.66
CA LEU A 20 18.29 -42.96 -40.14
C LEU A 20 18.24 -42.92 -38.61
N PHE A 21 18.88 -43.87 -37.93
CA PHE A 21 18.96 -43.89 -36.47
C PHE A 21 19.76 -42.69 -35.92
N VAL A 22 20.92 -42.39 -36.50
CA VAL A 22 21.74 -41.23 -36.08
C VAL A 22 21.01 -39.95 -36.37
N PHE A 23 20.33 -39.81 -37.51
CA PHE A 23 19.55 -38.64 -37.82
C PHE A 23 18.37 -38.45 -36.87
N GLY A 24 17.63 -39.48 -36.54
CA GLY A 24 16.56 -39.50 -35.53
C GLY A 24 17.06 -39.10 -34.13
N PHE A 25 18.22 -39.60 -33.72
CA PHE A 25 18.83 -39.24 -32.45
C PHE A 25 19.25 -37.78 -32.39
N ILE A 26 19.91 -37.27 -33.47
CA ILE A 26 20.27 -35.82 -33.57
C ILE A 26 19.01 -34.96 -33.54
N PHE A 27 17.98 -35.31 -34.29
CA PHE A 27 16.74 -34.61 -34.32
C PHE A 27 16.08 -34.52 -32.95
N LEU A 28 16.02 -35.64 -32.25
CA LEU A 28 15.45 -35.69 -30.89
C LEU A 28 16.25 -34.85 -29.88
N THR A 29 17.58 -34.88 -29.96
CA THR A 29 18.44 -34.06 -29.08
C THR A 29 18.31 -32.54 -29.36
N VAL A 30 18.16 -32.17 -30.61
CA VAL A 30 17.93 -30.74 -31.00
C VAL A 30 16.55 -30.30 -30.50
N GLN A 31 15.53 -31.13 -30.62
CA GLN A 31 14.18 -30.80 -30.19
C GLN A 31 14.11 -30.61 -28.67
N THR A 32 14.74 -31.52 -27.91
CA THR A 32 14.82 -31.38 -26.42
C THR A 32 15.62 -30.16 -26.00
N GLN A 33 16.63 -29.73 -26.73
CA GLN A 33 17.40 -28.53 -26.46
C GLN A 33 16.58 -27.24 -26.76
N LEU A 34 15.75 -27.26 -27.81
CA LEU A 34 14.86 -26.13 -28.11
C LEU A 34 13.78 -25.96 -27.04
N GLU A 35 13.13 -27.05 -26.63
CA GLU A 35 12.15 -27.01 -25.53
C GLU A 35 12.76 -26.52 -24.21
N GLN A 36 13.97 -26.94 -23.89
CA GLN A 36 14.70 -26.45 -22.71
C GLN A 36 15.02 -24.96 -22.79
N ARG A 37 15.29 -24.44 -24.00
CA ARG A 37 15.54 -23.01 -24.21
C ARG A 37 14.28 -22.18 -24.04
N GLU A 38 13.15 -22.61 -24.59
CA GLU A 38 11.87 -21.92 -24.41
C GLU A 38 11.46 -21.87 -22.94
N LEU A 39 11.58 -22.97 -22.21
CA LEU A 39 11.31 -23.03 -20.76
C LEU A 39 12.21 -22.08 -19.95
N THR A 40 13.51 -21.99 -20.33
CA THR A 40 14.42 -21.05 -19.63
C THR A 40 14.10 -19.58 -19.93
N GLU A 41 13.72 -19.24 -21.14
CA GLU A 41 13.32 -17.86 -21.49
C GLU A 41 12.03 -17.46 -20.78
N GLU A 42 11.05 -18.35 -20.70
CA GLU A 42 9.80 -18.11 -19.96
C GLU A 42 10.03 -17.90 -18.45
N VAL A 43 10.87 -18.76 -17.82
CA VAL A 43 11.26 -18.63 -16.40
C VAL A 43 12.00 -17.31 -16.14
N VAL A 44 12.91 -16.91 -17.02
CA VAL A 44 13.65 -15.64 -16.91
C VAL A 44 12.70 -14.45 -17.01
N LEU A 45 11.75 -14.48 -17.95
CA LEU A 45 10.77 -13.42 -18.11
C LEU A 45 9.84 -13.31 -16.89
N GLN A 46 9.42 -14.45 -16.34
CA GLN A 46 8.60 -14.48 -15.14
C GLN A 46 9.36 -13.94 -13.91
N PHE A 47 10.64 -14.29 -13.79
CA PHE A 47 11.51 -13.77 -12.71
C PHE A 47 11.73 -12.26 -12.84
N ASP A 48 11.95 -11.73 -14.05
CA ASP A 48 12.07 -10.29 -14.30
C ASP A 48 10.79 -9.53 -13.95
N ASN A 49 9.62 -10.11 -14.22
CA ASN A 49 8.35 -9.50 -13.85
C ASN A 49 8.16 -9.47 -12.32
N ILE A 50 8.49 -10.57 -11.62
CA ILE A 50 8.46 -10.63 -10.15
C ILE A 50 9.43 -9.61 -9.54
N LEU A 51 10.64 -9.49 -10.11
CA LEU A 51 11.61 -8.48 -9.67
C LEU A 51 11.11 -7.05 -9.90
N LYS A 52 10.48 -6.76 -11.04
CA LYS A 52 9.90 -5.44 -11.32
C LYS A 52 8.76 -5.10 -10.36
N GLU A 53 7.89 -6.06 -10.05
CA GLU A 53 6.84 -5.89 -9.04
C GLU A 53 7.43 -5.66 -7.64
N SER A 54 8.41 -6.46 -7.22
CA SER A 54 9.10 -6.32 -5.94
C SER A 54 9.84 -4.98 -5.83
N LEU A 55 10.50 -4.53 -6.91
CA LEU A 55 11.16 -3.23 -6.96
C LEU A 55 10.14 -2.07 -6.97
N ALA A 56 9.00 -2.23 -7.63
CA ALA A 56 7.92 -1.26 -7.59
C ALA A 56 7.30 -1.15 -6.18
N GLU A 57 7.16 -2.27 -5.46
CA GLU A 57 6.76 -2.28 -4.05
C GLU A 57 7.83 -1.68 -3.13
N SER A 58 9.11 -1.96 -3.36
CA SER A 58 10.23 -1.40 -2.57
C SER A 58 10.44 0.10 -2.84
N ASN A 59 10.06 0.59 -4.02
CA ASN A 59 10.06 2.01 -4.37
C ASN A 59 8.80 2.74 -3.88
N GLN A 60 7.92 2.08 -3.08
CA GLN A 60 6.92 2.79 -2.31
C GLN A 60 7.66 3.79 -1.42
N LYS A 61 7.53 5.06 -1.79
CA LYS A 61 8.00 6.20 -1.00
C LYS A 61 7.72 5.91 0.47
N VAL A 62 8.77 5.75 1.28
CA VAL A 62 8.61 5.55 2.72
C VAL A 62 7.79 6.72 3.25
N ILE A 63 6.55 6.44 3.64
CA ILE A 63 5.62 7.46 4.06
C ILE A 63 5.85 7.70 5.53
N TYR A 64 6.48 8.82 5.82
CA TYR A 64 6.64 9.29 7.18
C TYR A 64 5.34 9.93 7.66
N ILE A 65 4.56 9.17 8.43
CA ILE A 65 3.51 9.72 9.28
C ILE A 65 4.19 10.12 10.57
N SER A 66 4.55 11.39 10.69
CA SER A 66 5.26 11.86 11.89
C SER A 66 4.79 13.24 12.35
N ASN A 67 4.10 13.98 11.49
CA ASN A 67 3.72 15.35 11.81
C ASN A 67 2.58 15.39 12.83
N PHE A 68 2.73 16.19 13.90
CA PHE A 68 1.62 16.46 14.81
C PHE A 68 0.63 17.43 14.13
N PRO A 69 -0.68 17.08 14.06
CA PRO A 69 -1.61 17.74 13.15
C PRO A 69 -2.02 19.17 13.54
N VAL A 70 -1.67 19.63 14.73
CA VAL A 70 -1.93 21.01 15.19
C VAL A 70 -0.71 21.58 15.89
N LYS A 71 -0.41 22.86 15.70
CA LYS A 71 0.72 23.53 16.36
C LYS A 71 0.48 23.76 17.85
N THR A 72 -0.78 23.97 18.24
CA THR A 72 -1.20 24.21 19.63
C THR A 72 -2.35 23.27 19.99
N GLY A 73 -2.24 22.59 21.10
CA GLY A 73 -3.23 21.63 21.58
C GLY A 73 -2.62 20.47 22.35
N TYR A 74 -3.45 19.68 23.01
CA TYR A 74 -3.02 18.52 23.80
C TYR A 74 -4.01 17.37 23.65
N ILE A 75 -3.53 16.14 23.81
CA ILE A 75 -4.36 14.94 23.71
C ILE A 75 -5.24 14.82 24.95
N THR A 76 -6.56 14.86 24.76
CA THR A 76 -7.58 14.73 25.80
C THR A 76 -8.16 13.33 25.89
N SER A 77 -8.17 12.57 24.80
CA SER A 77 -8.65 11.21 24.79
C SER A 77 -7.78 10.30 23.93
N ARG A 78 -7.45 9.13 24.47
CA ARG A 78 -6.56 8.14 23.86
C ARG A 78 -7.35 7.14 23.01
N TYR A 79 -6.66 6.47 22.10
CA TYR A 79 -7.12 5.29 21.39
C TYR A 79 -7.39 4.14 22.37
N GLY A 80 -8.44 3.36 22.11
CA GLY A 80 -8.77 2.16 22.89
C GLY A 80 -10.15 2.20 23.54
N MET A 81 -10.42 1.21 24.35
CA MET A 81 -11.71 1.07 25.05
C MET A 81 -11.86 2.12 26.15
N ARG A 82 -12.88 2.99 26.02
CA ARG A 82 -13.20 4.02 27.01
C ARG A 82 -14.70 4.14 27.28
N LYS A 83 -15.06 4.83 28.34
CA LYS A 83 -16.45 5.24 28.60
C LYS A 83 -16.87 6.28 27.55
N ASP A 84 -17.94 6.00 26.82
CA ASP A 84 -18.50 6.92 25.82
C ASP A 84 -19.11 8.12 26.54
N PRO A 85 -18.73 9.37 26.19
CA PRO A 85 -19.16 10.56 26.92
C PRO A 85 -20.66 10.88 26.77
N PHE A 86 -21.36 10.25 25.84
CA PHE A 86 -22.78 10.47 25.60
C PHE A 86 -23.67 9.40 26.21
N THR A 87 -23.22 8.13 26.16
CA THR A 87 -24.04 6.99 26.62
C THR A 87 -23.57 6.40 27.93
N GLY A 88 -22.38 6.75 28.38
CA GLY A 88 -21.75 6.15 29.56
C GLY A 88 -21.28 4.70 29.36
N LYS A 89 -21.61 4.04 28.25
CA LYS A 89 -21.23 2.64 27.98
C LYS A 89 -19.77 2.53 27.53
N ARG A 90 -19.14 1.38 27.72
CA ARG A 90 -17.80 1.11 27.18
C ARG A 90 -17.86 1.01 25.66
N ARG A 91 -16.99 1.75 24.98
CA ARG A 91 -16.90 1.80 23.53
C ARG A 91 -15.45 1.97 23.08
N MET A 92 -15.12 1.33 21.94
CA MET A 92 -13.83 1.52 21.28
C MET A 92 -13.75 2.93 20.69
N HIS A 93 -12.71 3.68 21.08
CA HIS A 93 -12.29 4.94 20.48
C HIS A 93 -11.21 4.65 19.44
N ARG A 94 -11.54 4.83 18.16
CA ARG A 94 -10.70 4.41 17.03
C ARG A 94 -9.63 5.43 16.64
N GLY A 95 -9.45 6.49 17.43
CA GLY A 95 -8.50 7.56 17.20
C GLY A 95 -8.00 8.18 18.47
N ILE A 96 -7.46 9.38 18.37
CA ILE A 96 -7.15 10.26 19.49
C ILE A 96 -7.94 11.56 19.34
N ASP A 97 -8.32 12.16 20.48
CA ASP A 97 -8.93 13.49 20.50
C ASP A 97 -7.88 14.51 20.97
N ILE A 98 -7.68 15.57 20.19
CA ILE A 98 -6.73 16.64 20.45
C ILE A 98 -7.52 17.92 20.66
N ALA A 99 -7.60 18.40 21.92
CA ALA A 99 -8.23 19.66 22.25
C ALA A 99 -7.43 20.82 21.68
N ALA A 100 -8.12 21.72 21.00
CA ALA A 100 -7.57 22.97 20.46
C ALA A 100 -8.69 23.98 20.26
N LYS A 101 -8.35 25.29 20.22
CA LYS A 101 -9.33 26.35 19.99
C LYS A 101 -10.03 26.15 18.65
N LYS A 102 -11.36 26.39 18.60
CA LYS A 102 -12.12 26.38 17.36
C LYS A 102 -11.50 27.34 16.34
N GLY A 103 -11.19 26.84 15.15
CA GLY A 103 -10.50 27.60 14.09
C GLY A 103 -8.99 27.38 14.03
N THR A 104 -8.39 26.65 14.99
CA THR A 104 -6.97 26.26 14.89
C THR A 104 -6.72 25.50 13.59
N SER A 105 -5.64 25.85 12.90
CA SER A 105 -5.24 25.20 11.65
C SER A 105 -4.83 23.75 11.88
N ILE A 106 -5.27 22.86 10.98
CA ILE A 106 -4.95 21.44 10.96
C ILE A 106 -4.06 21.17 9.77
N TYR A 107 -2.99 20.42 10.00
CA TYR A 107 -2.00 19.96 9.01
C TYR A 107 -2.07 18.45 8.83
N PRO A 108 -1.71 17.91 7.65
CA PRO A 108 -1.62 16.47 7.46
C PRO A 108 -0.54 15.84 8.34
N VAL A 109 -0.79 14.63 8.82
CA VAL A 109 0.21 13.83 9.55
C VAL A 109 1.31 13.30 8.64
N GLY A 110 1.09 13.29 7.34
CA GLY A 110 2.00 12.89 6.26
C GLY A 110 1.55 13.47 4.93
N GLU A 111 2.41 13.45 3.92
CA GLU A 111 2.02 13.81 2.54
C GLU A 111 1.01 12.80 2.00
N GLY A 112 0.14 13.21 1.07
CA GLY A 112 -0.81 12.30 0.46
C GLY A 112 -1.83 12.97 -0.45
N LYS A 113 -2.84 12.19 -0.85
CA LYS A 113 -3.95 12.63 -1.70
C LYS A 113 -5.25 12.63 -0.91
N VAL A 114 -6.02 13.70 -0.99
CA VAL A 114 -7.35 13.80 -0.38
C VAL A 114 -8.31 12.84 -1.08
N VAL A 115 -8.81 11.85 -0.34
CA VAL A 115 -9.76 10.85 -0.85
C VAL A 115 -11.18 11.09 -0.35
N PHE A 116 -11.36 11.98 0.62
CA PHE A 116 -12.66 12.46 1.06
C PHE A 116 -12.54 13.87 1.65
N SER A 117 -13.50 14.74 1.32
CA SER A 117 -13.67 16.06 1.93
C SER A 117 -15.16 16.40 1.94
N GLY A 118 -15.80 16.36 3.12
CA GLY A 118 -17.24 16.52 3.21
C GLY A 118 -17.79 16.24 4.61
N ARG A 119 -19.11 16.01 4.70
CA ARG A 119 -19.80 15.68 5.95
C ARG A 119 -20.13 14.19 6.03
N LYS A 120 -19.83 13.55 7.18
CA LYS A 120 -20.11 12.14 7.46
C LYS A 120 -20.80 12.00 8.81
N ALA A 121 -21.79 11.11 8.89
CA ALA A 121 -22.56 10.86 10.11
C ALA A 121 -21.66 10.51 11.29
N GLY A 122 -21.89 11.12 12.44
CA GLY A 122 -21.07 10.98 13.65
C GLY A 122 -19.77 11.80 13.62
N PHE A 123 -19.04 11.85 12.51
CA PHE A 123 -17.76 12.55 12.38
C PHE A 123 -17.91 14.07 12.11
N GLY A 124 -19.09 14.53 11.66
CA GLY A 124 -19.29 15.91 11.25
C GLY A 124 -18.58 16.22 9.93
N ASN A 125 -18.01 17.40 9.80
CA ASN A 125 -17.14 17.72 8.66
C ASN A 125 -15.82 16.97 8.83
N MET A 126 -15.36 16.31 7.74
CA MET A 126 -14.22 15.40 7.77
C MET A 126 -13.40 15.51 6.50
N VAL A 127 -12.11 15.26 6.63
CA VAL A 127 -11.15 15.06 5.53
C VAL A 127 -10.50 13.70 5.73
N GLU A 128 -10.35 12.93 4.65
CA GLU A 128 -9.53 11.72 4.62
C GLU A 128 -8.39 11.91 3.62
N ILE A 129 -7.18 11.52 4.02
CA ILE A 129 -5.96 11.59 3.20
C ILE A 129 -5.38 10.20 3.07
N GLN A 130 -5.21 9.76 1.84
CA GLN A 130 -4.50 8.54 1.50
C GLN A 130 -3.02 8.84 1.33
N HIS A 131 -2.19 8.18 2.12
CA HIS A 131 -0.73 8.33 2.13
C HIS A 131 -0.04 7.26 1.27
N SER A 132 -0.59 6.03 1.25
CA SER A 132 -0.18 4.92 0.40
C SER A 132 -1.37 4.07 -0.01
N SER A 133 -1.15 2.96 -0.72
CA SER A 133 -2.20 1.97 -1.01
C SER A 133 -2.88 1.43 0.26
N THR A 134 -2.17 1.44 1.39
CA THR A 134 -2.60 0.80 2.64
C THR A 134 -2.84 1.77 3.79
N VAL A 135 -2.39 3.04 3.70
CA VAL A 135 -2.38 3.98 4.82
C VAL A 135 -3.27 5.18 4.57
N VAL A 136 -4.21 5.42 5.48
CA VAL A 136 -5.17 6.55 5.44
C VAL A 136 -5.20 7.25 6.80
N SER A 137 -5.23 8.59 6.80
CA SER A 137 -5.55 9.39 7.98
C SER A 137 -6.91 10.10 7.83
N ARG A 138 -7.65 10.25 8.94
CA ARG A 138 -8.97 10.88 9.00
C ARG A 138 -8.98 12.00 10.03
N TYR A 139 -9.46 13.17 9.62
CA TYR A 139 -9.55 14.38 10.43
C TYR A 139 -11.01 14.76 10.57
N SER A 140 -11.56 14.74 11.78
CA SER A 140 -12.99 14.87 12.02
C SER A 140 -13.34 15.99 12.98
N HIS A 141 -14.65 16.27 13.12
CA HIS A 141 -15.24 17.35 13.92
C HIS A 141 -14.82 18.75 13.45
N LEU A 142 -14.44 18.88 12.17
CA LEU A 142 -13.90 20.10 11.59
C LEU A 142 -14.91 21.22 11.56
N LYS A 143 -14.43 22.46 11.72
CA LYS A 143 -15.20 23.68 11.44
C LYS A 143 -15.49 23.77 9.93
N LYS A 144 -14.43 23.59 9.12
CA LYS A 144 -14.48 23.52 7.66
C LYS A 144 -13.26 22.80 7.10
N SER A 145 -13.43 22.15 5.97
CA SER A 145 -12.32 21.70 5.12
C SER A 145 -11.80 22.87 4.29
N LEU A 146 -10.50 22.88 4.00
CA LEU A 146 -9.83 23.85 3.12
C LEU A 146 -9.26 23.19 1.87
N VAL A 147 -9.48 21.88 1.72
CA VAL A 147 -9.00 21.05 0.61
C VAL A 147 -10.15 20.33 -0.07
N LYS A 148 -9.94 19.91 -1.33
CA LYS A 148 -10.93 19.25 -2.18
C LYS A 148 -10.52 17.81 -2.45
N LEU A 149 -11.51 16.96 -2.75
CA LEU A 149 -11.27 15.58 -3.24
C LEU A 149 -10.28 15.60 -4.43
N GLY A 150 -9.31 14.69 -4.38
CA GLY A 150 -8.27 14.52 -5.40
C GLY A 150 -7.05 15.44 -5.22
N GLN A 151 -7.08 16.42 -4.34
CA GLN A 151 -5.97 17.34 -4.08
C GLN A 151 -4.80 16.59 -3.41
N THR A 152 -3.57 16.81 -3.91
CA THR A 152 -2.34 16.38 -3.24
C THR A 152 -1.96 17.42 -2.18
N VAL A 153 -1.55 16.96 -1.01
CA VAL A 153 -1.19 17.80 0.14
C VAL A 153 0.15 17.37 0.74
N LYS A 154 0.89 18.37 1.22
CA LYS A 154 2.15 18.21 1.96
C LYS A 154 1.92 18.46 3.45
N THR A 155 2.84 18.02 4.30
CA THR A 155 2.76 18.22 5.76
C THR A 155 2.70 19.68 6.20
N THR A 156 3.11 20.61 5.35
CA THR A 156 3.07 22.05 5.59
C THR A 156 1.74 22.74 5.22
N ASP A 157 0.86 22.02 4.50
CA ASP A 157 -0.39 22.59 4.01
C ASP A 157 -1.46 22.63 5.10
N ILE A 158 -2.25 23.68 5.13
CA ILE A 158 -3.42 23.77 6.02
C ILE A 158 -4.60 23.09 5.32
N ILE A 159 -5.03 21.93 5.85
CA ILE A 159 -6.10 21.12 5.25
C ILE A 159 -7.49 21.43 5.80
N ALA A 160 -7.57 21.93 7.04
CA ALA A 160 -8.84 22.16 7.72
C ALA A 160 -8.65 23.09 8.93
N GLN A 161 -9.75 23.36 9.61
CA GLN A 161 -9.79 24.06 10.90
C GLN A 161 -10.52 23.24 11.95
N VAL A 162 -9.99 23.22 13.19
CA VAL A 162 -10.63 22.59 14.36
C VAL A 162 -12.04 23.15 14.55
N GLY A 163 -12.97 22.27 14.78
CA GLY A 163 -14.38 22.61 14.98
C GLY A 163 -15.00 21.89 16.18
N ASN A 164 -16.33 21.75 16.09
CA ASN A 164 -17.16 21.00 17.05
C ASN A 164 -18.39 20.47 16.30
N THR A 165 -18.19 19.89 15.10
CA THR A 165 -19.28 19.38 14.29
C THR A 165 -19.45 17.88 14.47
N GLY A 166 -20.66 17.37 14.18
CA GLY A 166 -20.99 15.95 14.40
C GLY A 166 -21.17 15.61 15.90
N ARG A 167 -20.78 14.40 16.28
CA ARG A 167 -20.88 13.90 17.66
C ARG A 167 -19.66 14.30 18.49
N SER A 168 -19.65 15.52 18.96
CA SER A 168 -18.54 16.14 19.70
C SER A 168 -19.05 16.89 20.92
N THR A 169 -18.34 16.80 22.05
CA THR A 169 -18.67 17.45 23.32
C THR A 169 -18.06 18.84 23.47
N GLY A 170 -17.12 19.21 22.62
CA GLY A 170 -16.42 20.49 22.65
C GLY A 170 -15.41 20.60 21.49
N PRO A 171 -14.78 21.77 21.30
CA PRO A 171 -13.82 21.95 20.22
C PRO A 171 -12.60 21.04 20.34
N HIS A 172 -12.42 20.13 19.38
CA HIS A 172 -11.26 19.24 19.27
C HIS A 172 -11.11 18.73 17.84
N LEU A 173 -9.94 18.20 17.53
CA LEU A 173 -9.68 17.36 16.38
C LEU A 173 -9.77 15.90 16.81
N HIS A 174 -10.62 15.10 16.18
CA HIS A 174 -10.55 13.64 16.24
C HIS A 174 -9.71 13.15 15.07
N LEU A 175 -8.58 12.46 15.38
CA LEU A 175 -7.63 11.92 14.42
C LEU A 175 -7.63 10.40 14.46
N GLU A 176 -7.88 9.75 13.31
CA GLU A 176 -7.65 8.32 13.12
C GLU A 176 -6.53 8.09 12.11
N ILE A 177 -5.76 7.01 12.30
CA ILE A 177 -4.83 6.46 11.31
C ILE A 177 -5.23 5.00 11.08
N ALA A 178 -5.37 4.60 9.84
CA ALA A 178 -5.74 3.23 9.46
C ALA A 178 -4.68 2.64 8.52
N PHE A 179 -4.36 1.36 8.76
CA PHE A 179 -3.49 0.52 7.93
C PHE A 179 -4.35 -0.65 7.42
N ASN A 180 -4.38 -0.87 6.11
CA ASN A 180 -5.21 -1.91 5.48
C ASN A 180 -6.69 -1.87 5.94
N GLY A 181 -7.23 -0.65 6.17
CA GLY A 181 -8.60 -0.44 6.63
C GLY A 181 -8.81 -0.56 8.15
N GLU A 182 -7.85 -1.07 8.92
CA GLU A 182 -7.91 -1.20 10.38
C GLU A 182 -7.28 -0.01 11.08
N THR A 183 -7.98 0.57 12.08
CA THR A 183 -7.46 1.70 12.83
C THR A 183 -6.38 1.27 13.82
N ALA A 184 -5.29 2.03 13.89
CA ALA A 184 -4.22 1.87 14.85
C ALA A 184 -4.12 3.08 15.79
N ASN A 185 -3.40 2.94 16.90
CA ASN A 185 -3.18 4.04 17.84
C ASN A 185 -2.33 5.15 17.20
N PRO A 186 -2.89 6.32 16.89
CA PRO A 186 -2.16 7.39 16.19
C PRO A 186 -0.93 7.87 16.95
N ARG A 187 -0.96 7.80 18.28
CA ARG A 187 0.12 8.32 19.13
C ARG A 187 1.48 7.64 18.88
N VAL A 188 1.47 6.39 18.41
CA VAL A 188 2.69 5.62 18.14
C VAL A 188 3.46 6.20 16.94
N TYR A 189 2.74 6.85 16.02
CA TYR A 189 3.28 7.31 14.73
C TYR A 189 3.57 8.82 14.72
N LEU A 190 3.07 9.57 15.71
CA LEU A 190 3.23 11.03 15.74
C LEU A 190 4.49 11.39 16.53
N SER A 191 5.47 12.00 15.88
CA SER A 191 6.59 12.64 16.56
C SER A 191 6.07 13.91 17.26
N ARG A 192 6.29 13.99 18.55
CA ARG A 192 6.02 15.17 19.33
C ARG A 192 7.29 16.03 19.33
N GLU A 193 7.33 17.09 18.56
CA GLU A 193 8.01 18.28 19.05
C GLU A 193 7.12 18.85 20.15
N VAL A 194 7.36 18.45 21.37
CA VAL A 194 6.83 19.16 22.52
C VAL A 194 7.56 20.49 22.54
N ALA A 195 6.86 21.57 22.15
CA ALA A 195 7.26 22.87 22.66
C ALA A 195 7.23 22.74 24.17
N SER A 196 8.39 22.59 24.79
CA SER A 196 8.60 22.81 26.21
C SER A 196 8.24 24.28 26.43
N ASN A 197 7.10 24.52 27.04
CA ASN A 197 6.85 25.80 27.66
C ASN A 197 7.78 25.91 28.87
N GLU A 198 8.88 26.62 28.69
CA GLU A 198 9.51 27.36 29.80
C GLU A 198 8.61 28.52 30.19
#